data_69be6635436357a5da4b02b69eca285a
#
_entry.id   69be6635436357a5da4b02b69eca285a
#
_cell.length_a   1.000
_cell.length_b   1.000
_cell.length_c   1.000
_cell.angle_alpha   90.00
_cell.angle_beta   90.00
_cell.angle_gamma   90.00
#
_symmetry.space_group_name_H-M   'P 1'
#
loop_
_entity.id
_entity.type
_entity.pdbx_description
1 polymer ?
#
loop_
_entity_poly.entity_id
_entity_poly.type
_entity_poly.pdbx_seq_one_letter_code
_entity_poly.pdbx_strand_id
1 'polypeptide(L)'
;WAVSRSEMRGREWFGAWMTVLTVYSMIRSILILVPTYTGQLYLFAVDNAVAGFSALLTAWFGAAYTGRNPVSNRVTQLFGIAVIPLTVSSITAPFHGWHWLSIRLVETPFPHVDETYGPGMTLLVLYAVAAVLTMVYYFVELYAQSRHRSGVGVLVLAGSMLVGTSFLILTQLEILFVPTYEHTPFGISVLAIGTAYAAIRLQFYDVAPIARD
;
A
#
# COMPACT_ATOMS: atom_id res chain seq x y z
N TRP A 1 18.62 -19.53 10.70
CA TRP A 1 20.08 -19.59 10.41
C TRP A 1 20.38 -19.87 8.94
N ALA A 2 19.49 -20.54 8.22
CA ALA A 2 19.63 -20.82 6.77
C ALA A 2 19.18 -19.67 5.85
N VAL A 3 18.54 -18.64 6.37
CA VAL A 3 17.98 -17.50 5.62
C VAL A 3 19.06 -16.50 5.15
N SER A 4 20.33 -16.68 5.58
CA SER A 4 21.36 -15.65 5.36
C SER A 4 22.08 -15.73 4.01
N ARG A 5 21.71 -16.62 3.09
CA ARG A 5 22.48 -16.83 1.85
C ARG A 5 21.73 -16.80 0.52
N SER A 6 20.41 -16.75 0.51
CA SER A 6 19.71 -16.43 -0.73
C SER A 6 19.55 -14.91 -0.81
N GLU A 7 20.23 -14.28 -1.72
CA GLU A 7 20.07 -12.86 -2.03
C GLU A 7 18.68 -12.65 -2.66
N MET A 8 17.66 -12.51 -1.81
CA MET A 8 16.30 -12.23 -2.25
C MET A 8 16.29 -10.91 -3.01
N ARG A 9 15.99 -10.96 -4.29
CA ARG A 9 15.79 -9.76 -5.09
C ARG A 9 14.69 -8.90 -4.47
N GLY A 10 14.98 -7.63 -4.26
CA GLY A 10 14.02 -6.68 -3.69
C GLY A 10 13.84 -6.75 -2.17
N ARG A 11 14.67 -7.47 -1.41
CA ARG A 11 14.61 -7.56 0.05
C ARG A 11 14.58 -6.20 0.73
N GLU A 12 15.39 -5.26 0.26
CA GLU A 12 15.46 -3.91 0.83
C GLU A 12 14.14 -3.16 0.62
N TRP A 13 13.57 -3.25 -0.58
CA TRP A 13 12.29 -2.63 -0.92
C TRP A 13 11.12 -3.27 -0.18
N PHE A 14 11.16 -4.59 0.00
CA PHE A 14 10.19 -5.30 0.84
C PHE A 14 10.26 -4.85 2.30
N GLY A 15 11.46 -4.78 2.87
CA GLY A 15 11.66 -4.31 4.24
C GLY A 15 11.18 -2.86 4.42
N ALA A 16 11.54 -1.97 3.50
CA ALA A 16 11.08 -0.59 3.50
C ALA A 16 9.55 -0.50 3.41
N TRP A 17 8.93 -1.27 2.51
CA TRP A 17 7.49 -1.31 2.36
C TRP A 17 6.78 -1.79 3.63
N MET A 18 7.24 -2.89 4.24
CA MET A 18 6.68 -3.40 5.50
C MET A 18 6.83 -2.40 6.64
N THR A 19 7.95 -1.67 6.70
CA THR A 19 8.18 -0.61 7.69
C THR A 19 7.16 0.52 7.52
N VAL A 20 6.94 0.98 6.29
CA VAL A 20 5.96 2.06 6.01
C VAL A 20 4.53 1.59 6.31
N LEU A 21 4.16 0.35 5.97
CA LEU A 21 2.85 -0.22 6.34
C LEU A 21 2.67 -0.30 7.86
N THR A 22 3.72 -0.64 8.60
CA THR A 22 3.68 -0.65 10.07
C THR A 22 3.45 0.76 10.61
N VAL A 23 4.18 1.76 10.10
CA VAL A 23 4.00 3.16 10.50
C VAL A 23 2.57 3.63 10.17
N TYR A 24 2.06 3.31 8.98
CA TYR A 24 0.68 3.59 8.60
C TYR A 24 -0.32 3.01 9.60
N SER A 25 -0.18 1.72 9.93
CA SER A 25 -1.07 1.05 10.88
C SER A 25 -0.98 1.64 12.30
N MET A 26 0.21 2.08 12.72
CA MET A 26 0.39 2.77 14.00
C MET A 26 -0.32 4.14 14.01
N ILE A 27 -0.20 4.93 12.96
CA ILE A 27 -0.89 6.22 12.84
C ILE A 27 -2.40 6.01 12.90
N ARG A 28 -2.93 5.02 12.19
CA ARG A 28 -4.36 4.65 12.25
C ARG A 28 -4.83 4.26 13.64
N SER A 29 -4.00 3.52 14.38
CA SER A 29 -4.32 3.16 15.77
C SER A 29 -4.31 4.37 16.70
N ILE A 30 -3.38 5.32 16.49
CA ILE A 30 -3.29 6.56 17.27
C ILE A 30 -4.48 7.48 16.97
N LEU A 31 -4.92 7.57 15.72
CA LEU A 31 -6.07 8.40 15.33
C LEU A 31 -7.32 8.13 16.15
N ILE A 32 -7.60 6.85 16.49
CA ILE A 32 -8.75 6.46 17.32
C ILE A 32 -8.63 7.01 18.77
N LEU A 33 -7.41 7.25 19.24
CA LEU A 33 -7.13 7.71 20.60
C LEU A 33 -7.11 9.25 20.73
N VAL A 34 -7.09 9.98 19.62
CA VAL A 34 -6.98 11.44 19.62
C VAL A 34 -8.39 12.05 19.60
N PRO A 35 -8.82 12.72 20.70
CA PRO A 35 -10.20 13.22 20.81
C PRO A 35 -10.41 14.60 20.18
N THR A 36 -9.33 15.27 19.72
CA THR A 36 -9.41 16.65 19.24
C THR A 36 -9.44 16.70 17.71
N TYR A 37 -10.32 17.55 17.16
CA TYR A 37 -10.42 17.77 15.71
C TYR A 37 -9.08 18.15 15.09
N THR A 38 -8.36 19.10 15.68
CA THR A 38 -7.07 19.56 15.17
C THR A 38 -6.03 18.44 15.17
N GLY A 39 -5.96 17.65 16.25
CA GLY A 39 -5.05 16.50 16.33
C GLY A 39 -5.34 15.46 15.27
N GLN A 40 -6.60 15.10 15.08
CA GLN A 40 -7.01 14.15 14.05
C GLN A 40 -6.72 14.68 12.65
N LEU A 41 -7.00 15.97 12.37
CA LEU A 41 -6.76 16.59 11.07
C LEU A 41 -5.28 16.50 10.64
N TYR A 42 -4.35 16.84 11.53
CA TYR A 42 -2.91 16.78 11.23
C TYR A 42 -2.40 15.34 11.12
N LEU A 43 -2.84 14.45 12.02
CA LEU A 43 -2.46 13.03 11.94
C LEU A 43 -2.99 12.38 10.66
N PHE A 44 -4.21 12.72 10.25
CA PHE A 44 -4.79 12.22 9.02
C PHE A 44 -4.06 12.73 7.77
N ALA A 45 -3.59 13.97 7.79
CA ALA A 45 -2.73 14.52 6.73
C ALA A 45 -1.40 13.73 6.61
N VAL A 46 -0.77 13.40 7.75
CA VAL A 46 0.45 12.58 7.78
C VAL A 46 0.15 11.15 7.33
N ASP A 47 -0.96 10.57 7.75
CA ASP A 47 -1.41 9.24 7.36
C ASP A 47 -1.55 9.09 5.83
N ASN A 48 -2.19 10.05 5.19
CA ASN A 48 -2.33 10.08 3.72
C ASN A 48 -0.98 10.24 3.01
N ALA A 49 -0.05 11.01 3.58
CA ALA A 49 1.32 11.10 3.05
C ALA A 49 2.05 9.75 3.13
N VAL A 50 1.93 9.05 4.27
CA VAL A 50 2.52 7.72 4.48
C VAL A 50 1.87 6.69 3.54
N ALA A 51 0.56 6.77 3.32
CA ALA A 51 -0.15 5.94 2.32
C ALA A 51 0.42 6.13 0.91
N GLY A 52 0.72 7.36 0.51
CA GLY A 52 1.38 7.67 -0.77
C GLY A 52 2.75 7.00 -0.90
N PHE A 53 3.58 7.06 0.14
CA PHE A 53 4.87 6.36 0.15
C PHE A 53 4.72 4.83 0.16
N SER A 54 3.72 4.29 0.84
CA SER A 54 3.42 2.86 0.80
C SER A 54 3.09 2.40 -0.62
N ALA A 55 2.30 3.17 -1.36
CA ALA A 55 1.98 2.88 -2.76
C ALA A 55 3.23 2.92 -3.66
N LEU A 56 4.12 3.90 -3.50
CA LEU A 56 5.41 3.93 -4.19
C LEU A 56 6.21 2.65 -3.96
N LEU A 57 6.38 2.27 -2.69
CA LEU A 57 7.17 1.10 -2.31
C LEU A 57 6.52 -0.21 -2.79
N THR A 58 5.20 -0.26 -2.89
CA THR A 58 4.47 -1.37 -3.53
C THR A 58 4.93 -1.57 -4.97
N ALA A 59 4.90 -0.52 -5.79
CA ALA A 59 5.34 -0.59 -7.18
C ALA A 59 6.84 -0.91 -7.30
N TRP A 60 7.67 -0.31 -6.44
CA TRP A 60 9.12 -0.52 -6.44
C TRP A 60 9.49 -1.93 -6.00
N PHE A 61 8.84 -2.47 -4.98
CA PHE A 61 9.04 -3.85 -4.58
C PHE A 61 8.65 -4.83 -5.71
N GLY A 62 7.49 -4.63 -6.35
CA GLY A 62 7.08 -5.45 -7.49
C GLY A 62 8.11 -5.46 -8.62
N ALA A 63 8.66 -4.31 -8.97
CA ALA A 63 9.72 -4.19 -9.98
C ALA A 63 11.00 -4.90 -9.54
N ALA A 64 11.49 -4.62 -8.33
CA ALA A 64 12.74 -5.20 -7.81
C ALA A 64 12.64 -6.71 -7.68
N TYR A 65 11.53 -7.24 -7.17
CA TYR A 65 11.29 -8.66 -7.03
C TYR A 65 11.32 -9.40 -8.37
N THR A 66 10.78 -8.78 -9.41
CA THR A 66 10.78 -9.34 -10.78
C THR A 66 12.08 -9.07 -11.56
N GLY A 67 13.13 -8.59 -10.87
CA GLY A 67 14.46 -8.36 -11.45
C GLY A 67 14.62 -7.07 -12.23
N ARG A 68 13.63 -6.16 -12.15
CA ARG A 68 13.74 -4.82 -12.71
C ARG A 68 14.39 -3.88 -11.69
N ASN A 69 15.23 -2.96 -12.16
CA ASN A 69 15.74 -1.92 -11.26
C ASN A 69 14.64 -0.86 -11.06
N PRO A 70 14.08 -0.69 -9.84
CA PRO A 70 12.97 0.24 -9.62
C PRO A 70 13.36 1.70 -9.85
N VAL A 71 14.62 2.07 -9.69
CA VAL A 71 15.09 3.45 -9.88
C VAL A 71 15.24 3.81 -11.36
N SER A 72 15.59 2.85 -12.22
CA SER A 72 15.79 3.08 -13.66
C SER A 72 14.60 2.68 -14.54
N ASN A 73 13.62 1.95 -13.99
CA ASN A 73 12.42 1.56 -14.72
C ASN A 73 11.49 2.76 -14.89
N ARG A 74 11.10 3.07 -16.13
CA ARG A 74 10.27 4.25 -16.45
C ARG A 74 8.95 4.30 -15.72
N VAL A 75 8.28 3.15 -15.57
CA VAL A 75 6.99 3.08 -14.87
C VAL A 75 7.16 3.42 -13.39
N THR A 76 8.14 2.82 -12.72
CA THR A 76 8.40 3.08 -11.30
C THR A 76 8.98 4.47 -11.03
N GLN A 77 9.69 5.06 -12.00
CA GLN A 77 10.11 6.47 -11.94
C GLN A 77 8.91 7.42 -11.93
N LEU A 78 7.86 7.14 -12.73
CA LEU A 78 6.63 7.95 -12.71
C LEU A 78 5.98 7.92 -11.32
N PHE A 79 5.96 6.77 -10.64
CA PHE A 79 5.52 6.70 -9.24
C PHE A 79 6.40 7.54 -8.32
N GLY A 80 7.74 7.49 -8.48
CA GLY A 80 8.67 8.31 -7.70
C GLY A 80 8.47 9.82 -7.89
N ILE A 81 8.14 10.26 -9.10
CA ILE A 81 7.86 11.67 -9.39
C ILE A 81 6.50 12.07 -8.84
N ALA A 82 5.47 11.23 -9.03
CA ALA A 82 4.10 11.54 -8.63
C ALA A 82 3.91 11.55 -7.10
N VAL A 83 4.68 10.78 -6.33
CA VAL A 83 4.56 10.76 -4.86
C VAL A 83 4.89 12.10 -4.24
N ILE A 84 5.81 12.89 -4.82
CA ILE A 84 6.25 14.16 -4.26
C ILE A 84 5.09 15.16 -4.15
N PRO A 85 4.40 15.56 -5.25
CA PRO A 85 3.28 16.49 -5.15
C PRO A 85 2.10 15.91 -4.34
N LEU A 86 1.86 14.60 -4.39
CA LEU A 86 0.81 13.96 -3.59
C LEU A 86 1.12 14.04 -2.09
N THR A 87 2.36 13.78 -1.67
CA THR A 87 2.80 13.91 -0.28
C THR A 87 2.71 15.36 0.19
N VAL A 88 3.21 16.32 -0.59
CA VAL A 88 3.12 17.74 -0.26
C VAL A 88 1.67 18.16 -0.11
N SER A 89 0.81 17.79 -1.05
CA SER A 89 -0.63 18.05 -0.98
C SER A 89 -1.28 17.44 0.26
N SER A 90 -0.92 16.21 0.63
CA SER A 90 -1.46 15.55 1.82
C SER A 90 -1.05 16.27 3.10
N ILE A 91 0.24 16.59 3.28
CA ILE A 91 0.75 17.27 4.47
C ILE A 91 0.18 18.69 4.61
N THR A 92 -0.03 19.37 3.50
CA THR A 92 -0.58 20.73 3.47
C THR A 92 -2.12 20.76 3.42
N ALA A 93 -2.78 19.61 3.37
CA ALA A 93 -4.22 19.50 3.29
C ALA A 93 -5.00 20.30 4.36
N PRO A 94 -4.53 20.44 5.62
CA PRO A 94 -5.20 21.28 6.60
C PRO A 94 -5.31 22.76 6.23
N PHE A 95 -4.52 23.23 5.26
CA PHE A 95 -4.48 24.64 4.86
C PHE A 95 -5.21 24.95 3.55
N HIS A 96 -5.78 23.93 2.86
CA HIS A 96 -6.48 24.11 1.58
C HIS A 96 -7.58 23.05 1.38
N GLY A 97 -8.62 23.36 0.63
CA GLY A 97 -9.76 22.47 0.34
C GLY A 97 -9.52 21.49 -0.83
N TRP A 98 -8.29 21.35 -1.35
CA TRP A 98 -8.04 20.50 -2.51
C TRP A 98 -8.04 19.00 -2.18
N HIS A 99 -7.59 18.66 -0.97
CA HIS A 99 -7.50 17.25 -0.53
C HIS A 99 -8.85 16.76 -0.01
N TRP A 100 -9.53 17.59 0.78
CA TRP A 100 -10.86 17.33 1.31
C TRP A 100 -11.80 18.49 1.00
N LEU A 101 -12.99 18.19 0.49
CA LEU A 101 -14.05 19.19 0.28
C LEU A 101 -14.72 19.57 1.60
N SER A 102 -14.91 18.60 2.48
CA SER A 102 -15.35 18.80 3.85
C SER A 102 -14.70 17.77 4.76
N ILE A 103 -14.50 18.14 6.01
CA ILE A 103 -13.96 17.29 7.05
C ILE A 103 -14.62 17.64 8.38
N ARG A 104 -15.12 16.64 9.10
CA ARG A 104 -15.77 16.82 10.38
C ARG A 104 -15.40 15.70 11.35
N LEU A 105 -15.37 16.02 12.65
CA LEU A 105 -15.19 15.02 13.70
C LEU A 105 -16.55 14.41 14.03
N VAL A 106 -16.65 13.10 14.01
CA VAL A 106 -17.81 12.31 14.48
C VAL A 106 -17.36 11.59 15.75
N GLU A 107 -18.13 11.75 16.83
CA GLU A 107 -17.76 11.23 18.13
C GLU A 107 -18.25 9.80 18.40
N THR A 108 -19.24 9.34 17.66
CA THR A 108 -19.88 8.04 17.87
C THR A 108 -19.65 7.07 16.70
N PRO A 109 -19.37 5.77 16.93
CA PRO A 109 -19.19 5.09 18.22
C PRO A 109 -17.84 5.39 18.91
N PHE A 110 -16.90 5.99 18.23
CA PHE A 110 -15.60 6.49 18.72
C PHE A 110 -15.20 7.70 17.87
N PRO A 111 -14.31 8.59 18.36
CA PRO A 111 -13.85 9.74 17.61
C PRO A 111 -13.20 9.32 16.29
N HIS A 112 -13.73 9.79 15.17
CA HIS A 112 -13.16 9.59 13.85
C HIS A 112 -13.49 10.75 12.94
N VAL A 113 -12.70 10.88 11.87
CA VAL A 113 -12.92 11.89 10.85
C VAL A 113 -13.86 11.34 9.78
N ASP A 114 -14.92 12.07 9.50
CA ASP A 114 -15.78 11.86 8.35
C ASP A 114 -15.44 12.93 7.29
N GLU A 115 -15.03 12.50 6.12
CA GLU A 115 -14.51 13.37 5.08
C GLU A 115 -15.25 13.19 3.75
N THR A 116 -15.40 14.28 3.04
CA THR A 116 -15.76 14.25 1.62
C THR A 116 -14.49 14.51 0.80
N TYR A 117 -14.14 13.56 -0.06
CA TYR A 117 -12.92 13.64 -0.82
C TYR A 117 -12.90 14.77 -1.85
N GLY A 118 -11.79 15.47 -1.86
CA GLY A 118 -11.45 16.42 -2.91
C GLY A 118 -10.61 15.75 -4.02
N PRO A 119 -10.26 16.52 -5.06
CA PRO A 119 -9.47 16.02 -6.19
C PRO A 119 -8.13 15.43 -5.76
N GLY A 120 -7.46 16.00 -4.76
CA GLY A 120 -6.18 15.52 -4.27
C GLY A 120 -6.26 14.14 -3.64
N MET A 121 -7.29 13.87 -2.83
CA MET A 121 -7.52 12.55 -2.25
C MET A 121 -7.88 11.52 -3.34
N THR A 122 -8.73 11.90 -4.28
CA THR A 122 -9.08 11.04 -5.42
C THR A 122 -7.83 10.64 -6.22
N LEU A 123 -6.92 11.59 -6.48
CA LEU A 123 -5.65 11.29 -7.15
C LEU A 123 -4.74 10.38 -6.32
N LEU A 124 -4.70 10.52 -5.00
CA LEU A 124 -3.95 9.64 -4.11
C LEU A 124 -4.48 8.20 -4.17
N VAL A 125 -5.81 8.02 -4.16
CA VAL A 125 -6.44 6.71 -4.30
C VAL A 125 -6.14 6.07 -5.66
N LEU A 126 -6.28 6.83 -6.75
CA LEU A 126 -5.95 6.35 -8.10
C LEU A 126 -4.47 5.96 -8.22
N TYR A 127 -3.59 6.75 -7.62
CA TYR A 127 -2.16 6.45 -7.55
C TYR A 127 -1.89 5.14 -6.79
N ALA A 128 -2.53 4.91 -5.65
CA ALA A 128 -2.38 3.68 -4.87
C ALA A 128 -2.91 2.45 -5.65
N VAL A 129 -4.06 2.56 -6.28
CA VAL A 129 -4.62 1.50 -7.15
C VAL A 129 -3.69 1.20 -8.32
N ALA A 130 -3.17 2.22 -8.99
CA ALA A 130 -2.22 2.04 -10.09
C ALA A 130 -0.93 1.34 -9.64
N ALA A 131 -0.41 1.65 -8.44
CA ALA A 131 0.77 1.00 -7.88
C ALA A 131 0.53 -0.50 -7.64
N VAL A 132 -0.62 -0.87 -7.06
CA VAL A 132 -1.00 -2.27 -6.85
C VAL A 132 -1.18 -3.01 -8.17
N LEU A 133 -1.88 -2.42 -9.13
CA LEU A 133 -2.06 -3.03 -10.45
C LEU A 133 -0.73 -3.24 -11.17
N THR A 134 0.21 -2.29 -11.03
CA THR A 134 1.57 -2.42 -11.57
C THR A 134 2.32 -3.58 -10.93
N MET A 135 2.26 -3.74 -9.61
CA MET A 135 2.87 -4.86 -8.91
C MET A 135 2.23 -6.19 -9.32
N VAL A 136 0.90 -6.27 -9.39
CA VAL A 136 0.17 -7.47 -9.84
C VAL A 136 0.57 -7.83 -11.26
N TYR A 137 0.66 -6.84 -12.17
CA TYR A 137 1.12 -7.05 -13.54
C TYR A 137 2.51 -7.68 -13.57
N TYR A 138 3.47 -7.14 -12.82
CA TYR A 138 4.82 -7.70 -12.75
C TYR A 138 4.83 -9.13 -12.20
N PHE A 139 3.99 -9.42 -11.23
CA PHE A 139 3.89 -10.77 -10.66
C PHE A 139 3.24 -11.76 -11.61
N VAL A 140 2.19 -11.37 -12.33
CA VAL A 140 1.57 -12.21 -13.37
C VAL A 140 2.57 -12.50 -14.49
N GLU A 141 3.34 -11.50 -14.92
CA GLU A 141 4.39 -11.70 -15.91
C GLU A 141 5.47 -12.68 -15.42
N LEU A 142 5.92 -12.53 -14.17
CA LEU A 142 6.87 -13.47 -13.56
C LEU A 142 6.28 -14.88 -13.48
N TYR A 143 5.02 -15.02 -13.07
CA TYR A 143 4.33 -16.30 -13.03
C TYR A 143 4.25 -16.97 -14.39
N ALA A 144 3.91 -16.22 -15.43
CA ALA A 144 3.82 -16.74 -16.80
C ALA A 144 5.17 -17.21 -17.36
N GLN A 145 6.28 -16.60 -16.87
CA GLN A 145 7.64 -16.97 -17.28
C GLN A 145 8.24 -18.10 -16.42
N SER A 146 7.72 -18.35 -15.22
CA SER A 146 8.23 -19.36 -14.29
C SER A 146 7.47 -20.68 -14.44
N ARG A 147 8.17 -21.79 -14.81
CA ARG A 147 7.55 -23.12 -14.86
C ARG A 147 7.46 -23.74 -13.44
N HIS A 148 6.25 -23.76 -12.87
CA HIS A 148 5.65 -24.75 -11.95
C HIS A 148 5.79 -24.69 -10.43
N ARG A 149 6.83 -24.29 -9.74
CA ARG A 149 6.84 -24.44 -8.26
C ARG A 149 6.82 -23.13 -7.47
N SER A 150 7.43 -22.11 -7.97
CA SER A 150 7.50 -20.79 -7.31
C SER A 150 6.28 -19.91 -7.57
N GLY A 151 5.45 -20.26 -8.55
CA GLY A 151 4.31 -19.47 -9.00
C GLY A 151 3.19 -19.32 -7.96
N VAL A 152 2.96 -20.33 -7.10
CA VAL A 152 1.88 -20.28 -6.10
C VAL A 152 2.11 -19.17 -5.08
N GLY A 153 3.35 -18.97 -4.61
CA GLY A 153 3.68 -17.89 -3.67
C GLY A 153 3.42 -16.50 -4.27
N VAL A 154 3.77 -16.31 -5.53
CA VAL A 154 3.52 -15.09 -6.29
C VAL A 154 2.02 -14.83 -6.43
N LEU A 155 1.23 -15.88 -6.75
CA LEU A 155 -0.23 -15.76 -6.87
C LEU A 155 -0.92 -15.46 -5.54
N VAL A 156 -0.48 -16.07 -4.44
CA VAL A 156 -1.00 -15.80 -3.09
C VAL A 156 -0.74 -14.34 -2.72
N LEU A 157 0.46 -13.85 -2.99
CA LEU A 157 0.79 -12.45 -2.70
C LEU A 157 -0.02 -11.48 -3.57
N ALA A 158 -0.09 -11.73 -4.89
CA ALA A 158 -0.89 -10.92 -5.79
C ALA A 158 -2.39 -10.94 -5.41
N GLY A 159 -2.92 -12.10 -5.06
CA GLY A 159 -4.30 -12.26 -4.59
C GLY A 159 -4.56 -11.49 -3.29
N SER A 160 -3.66 -11.59 -2.30
CA SER A 160 -3.77 -10.83 -1.04
C SER A 160 -3.76 -9.33 -1.28
N MET A 161 -2.97 -8.85 -2.24
CA MET A 161 -2.93 -7.44 -2.61
C MET A 161 -4.22 -6.98 -3.27
N LEU A 162 -4.77 -7.78 -4.18
CA LEU A 162 -6.05 -7.46 -4.83
C LEU A 162 -7.18 -7.42 -3.80
N VAL A 163 -7.23 -8.39 -2.90
CA VAL A 163 -8.21 -8.38 -1.80
C VAL A 163 -8.00 -7.17 -0.90
N GLY A 164 -6.76 -6.88 -0.48
CA GLY A 164 -6.45 -5.70 0.34
C GLY A 164 -6.87 -4.39 -0.33
N THR A 165 -6.61 -4.26 -1.64
CA THR A 165 -6.98 -3.07 -2.41
C THR A 165 -8.49 -2.97 -2.63
N SER A 166 -9.20 -4.11 -2.73
CA SER A 166 -10.66 -4.07 -2.83
C SER A 166 -11.32 -3.47 -1.59
N PHE A 167 -10.78 -3.68 -0.38
CA PHE A 167 -11.24 -2.98 0.82
C PHE A 167 -11.10 -1.47 0.71
N LEU A 168 -9.98 -0.97 0.18
CA LEU A 168 -9.81 0.47 -0.08
C LEU A 168 -10.88 0.98 -1.04
N ILE A 169 -11.10 0.30 -2.17
CA ILE A 169 -12.08 0.72 -3.18
C ILE A 169 -13.50 0.67 -2.62
N LEU A 170 -13.86 -0.41 -1.91
CA LEU A 170 -15.21 -0.57 -1.34
C LEU A 170 -15.48 0.44 -0.22
N THR A 171 -14.46 0.83 0.55
CA THR A 171 -14.55 1.95 1.51
C THR A 171 -14.87 3.25 0.77
N GLN A 172 -14.15 3.54 -0.33
CA GLN A 172 -14.35 4.74 -1.13
C GLN A 172 -15.75 4.81 -1.76
N LEU A 173 -16.35 3.66 -2.05
CA LEU A 173 -17.69 3.56 -2.64
C LEU A 173 -18.80 3.49 -1.57
N GLU A 174 -18.44 3.56 -0.28
CA GLU A 174 -19.36 3.47 0.86
C GLU A 174 -20.24 2.20 0.86
N ILE A 175 -19.76 1.10 0.29
CA ILE A 175 -20.50 -0.15 0.11
C ILE A 175 -20.37 -1.09 1.34
N LEU A 176 -19.38 -0.85 2.21
CA LEU A 176 -19.10 -1.72 3.35
C LEU A 176 -20.03 -1.45 4.54
N PHE A 177 -19.98 -2.36 5.54
CA PHE A 177 -20.92 -2.46 6.67
C PHE A 177 -21.14 -1.17 7.47
N VAL A 178 -20.15 -0.29 7.53
CA VAL A 178 -20.21 1.03 8.17
C VAL A 178 -19.71 2.05 7.16
N PRO A 179 -20.60 2.73 6.42
CA PRO A 179 -20.20 3.57 5.29
C PRO A 179 -19.18 4.67 5.62
N THR A 180 -19.28 5.24 6.81
CA THR A 180 -18.44 6.34 7.28
C THR A 180 -17.10 5.86 7.89
N TYR A 181 -16.87 4.55 7.98
CA TYR A 181 -15.68 3.99 8.61
C TYR A 181 -14.70 3.46 7.58
N GLU A 182 -13.42 3.74 7.78
CA GLU A 182 -12.39 3.25 6.90
C GLU A 182 -12.03 1.78 7.18
N HIS A 183 -12.25 0.93 6.18
CA HIS A 183 -12.01 -0.52 6.25
C HIS A 183 -10.63 -0.94 5.70
N THR A 184 -9.80 0.00 5.27
CA THR A 184 -8.45 -0.28 4.74
C THR A 184 -7.57 -1.11 5.71
N PRO A 185 -7.61 -0.94 7.05
CA PRO A 185 -6.87 -1.79 7.98
C PRO A 185 -7.17 -3.28 7.87
N PHE A 186 -8.40 -3.67 7.54
CA PHE A 186 -8.74 -5.08 7.29
C PHE A 186 -8.04 -5.60 6.03
N GLY A 187 -8.01 -4.79 4.97
CA GLY A 187 -7.27 -5.11 3.75
C GLY A 187 -5.77 -5.29 4.01
N ILE A 188 -5.17 -4.43 4.82
CA ILE A 188 -3.76 -4.54 5.23
C ILE A 188 -3.53 -5.84 6.03
N SER A 189 -4.47 -6.22 6.90
CA SER A 189 -4.37 -7.48 7.66
C SER A 189 -4.38 -8.70 6.73
N VAL A 190 -5.26 -8.73 5.73
CA VAL A 190 -5.29 -9.78 4.70
C VAL A 190 -3.97 -9.83 3.92
N LEU A 191 -3.43 -8.67 3.54
CA LEU A 191 -2.14 -8.58 2.88
C LEU A 191 -1.01 -9.12 3.76
N ALA A 192 -0.97 -8.76 5.05
CA ALA A 192 0.04 -9.23 5.99
C ALA A 192 -0.01 -10.75 6.17
N ILE A 193 -1.22 -11.32 6.33
CA ILE A 193 -1.42 -12.78 6.44
C ILE A 193 -0.99 -13.49 5.16
N GLY A 194 -1.40 -13.00 3.99
CA GLY A 194 -1.01 -13.58 2.70
C GLY A 194 0.49 -13.54 2.47
N THR A 195 1.13 -12.42 2.83
CA THR A 195 2.59 -12.27 2.74
C THR A 195 3.31 -13.24 3.69
N ALA A 196 2.86 -13.35 4.94
CA ALA A 196 3.43 -14.28 5.91
C ALA A 196 3.26 -15.73 5.45
N TYR A 197 2.10 -16.10 4.93
CA TYR A 197 1.84 -17.43 4.37
C TYR A 197 2.76 -17.73 3.17
N ALA A 198 2.88 -16.79 2.23
CA ALA A 198 3.75 -16.93 1.08
C ALA A 198 5.23 -17.10 1.50
N ALA A 199 5.68 -16.32 2.49
CA ALA A 199 7.04 -16.38 3.00
C ALA A 199 7.35 -17.71 3.70
N ILE A 200 6.45 -18.17 4.58
CA ILE A 200 6.72 -19.32 5.47
C ILE A 200 6.41 -20.65 4.79
N ARG A 201 5.30 -20.75 4.08
CA ARG A 201 4.79 -22.02 3.56
C ARG A 201 5.19 -22.31 2.12
N LEU A 202 5.27 -21.27 1.31
CA LEU A 202 5.51 -21.41 -0.12
C LEU A 202 6.96 -21.09 -0.52
N GLN A 203 7.82 -20.83 0.47
CA GLN A 203 9.24 -20.49 0.23
C GLN A 203 9.36 -19.40 -0.86
N PHE A 204 8.49 -18.39 -0.77
CA PHE A 204 8.41 -17.29 -1.73
C PHE A 204 9.79 -16.64 -2.00
N TYR A 205 10.69 -16.71 -1.01
CA TYR A 205 12.03 -16.15 -1.08
C TYR A 205 13.07 -17.06 -1.75
N ASP A 206 12.75 -18.35 -1.96
CA ASP A 206 13.66 -19.34 -2.57
C ASP A 206 13.54 -19.41 -4.10
N VAL A 207 12.87 -18.42 -4.73
CA VAL A 207 12.78 -18.34 -6.18
C VAL A 207 14.16 -18.02 -6.73
N ALA A 208 14.90 -19.07 -7.10
CA ALA A 208 16.16 -18.91 -7.83
C ALA A 208 15.89 -18.09 -9.11
N PRO A 209 16.71 -17.07 -9.39
CA PRO A 209 16.56 -16.31 -10.62
C PRO A 209 16.68 -17.28 -11.80
N ILE A 210 15.64 -17.39 -12.61
CA ILE A 210 15.77 -17.99 -13.93
C ILE A 210 16.74 -17.08 -14.66
N ALA A 211 17.98 -17.58 -14.85
CA ALA A 211 18.98 -16.86 -15.61
C ALA A 211 18.36 -16.53 -16.98
N ARG A 212 18.25 -15.26 -17.29
CA ARG A 212 18.05 -14.82 -18.67
C ARG A 212 19.43 -14.92 -19.32
N ASP A 213 19.69 -16.05 -19.99
CA ASP A 213 20.71 -16.13 -21.02
C ASP A 213 20.27 -15.29 -22.23
#